data_a881739594cdbbb0562119102a37c3f8
#
_entry.id   a881739594cdbbb0562119102a37c3f8
#
_cell.length_a   1.000
_cell.length_b   1.000
_cell.length_c   1.000
_cell.angle_alpha   90.00
_cell.angle_beta   90.00
_cell.angle_gamma   90.00
#
_symmetry.space_group_name_H-M   'P 1'
#
loop_
_entity.id
_entity.type
_entity.pdbx_description
1 polymer ?
#
loop_
_entity_poly.entity_id
_entity_poly.type
_entity_poly.pdbx_seq_one_letter_code
_entity_poly.pdbx_strand_id
1 'polypeptide(L)'
;VRSLAAAVLVGDATEPDILREARVERASEVFAVTGCDGANLEIAAEINLLLHKYGRQKQPLKFYGHIVDVSLAGTLRSYCSDLHDSNLMRVNVFNVPKTAATRLVVKHIWPYTPTQEDHVSHFVMVGFGAMAQVVTLQLAQLGHFKNRKRSRFTIAGQDIKKHASEFLHRFPRFTQWNEDPVDPNE
;
A
#
# COMPACT_ATOMS: atom_id res chain seq x y z
N VAL A 1 -0.12 -20.54 -29.53
CA VAL A 1 0.31 -20.08 -28.19
C VAL A 1 1.78 -19.74 -28.30
N ARG A 2 2.17 -18.46 -28.20
CA ARG A 2 3.60 -18.07 -28.15
C ARG A 2 4.16 -18.57 -26.82
N SER A 3 5.25 -19.33 -26.85
CA SER A 3 5.96 -19.72 -25.64
C SER A 3 6.50 -18.48 -24.95
N LEU A 4 6.14 -18.27 -23.68
CA LEU A 4 6.76 -17.25 -22.84
C LEU A 4 8.14 -17.77 -22.43
N ALA A 5 9.20 -17.12 -22.91
CA ALA A 5 10.54 -17.35 -22.40
C ALA A 5 10.72 -16.52 -21.12
N ALA A 6 10.93 -17.19 -20.00
CA ALA A 6 11.25 -16.57 -18.72
C ALA A 6 12.66 -16.96 -18.31
N ALA A 7 13.47 -15.99 -17.91
CA ALA A 7 14.75 -16.22 -17.25
C ALA A 7 14.55 -15.97 -15.75
N VAL A 8 15.11 -16.83 -14.92
CA VAL A 8 15.08 -16.71 -13.45
C VAL A 8 16.51 -16.49 -12.97
N LEU A 9 16.74 -15.39 -12.27
CA LEU A 9 17.98 -15.11 -11.53
C LEU A 9 17.70 -15.26 -10.03
N VAL A 10 18.60 -15.91 -9.34
CA VAL A 10 18.52 -16.08 -7.88
C VAL A 10 19.61 -15.22 -7.25
N GLY A 11 19.20 -14.25 -6.41
CA GLY A 11 20.13 -13.35 -5.74
C GLY A 11 19.39 -12.24 -5.03
N ASP A 12 20.13 -11.38 -4.34
CA ASP A 12 19.58 -10.18 -3.71
C ASP A 12 19.42 -9.07 -4.76
N ALA A 13 18.17 -8.66 -5.00
CA ALA A 13 17.87 -7.65 -6.00
C ALA A 13 18.30 -6.23 -5.60
N THR A 14 18.80 -6.02 -4.37
CA THR A 14 19.43 -4.76 -3.96
C THR A 14 20.89 -4.69 -4.41
N GLU A 15 21.48 -5.83 -4.79
CA GLU A 15 22.85 -5.90 -5.28
C GLU A 15 22.96 -5.41 -6.73
N PRO A 16 23.86 -4.44 -7.02
CA PRO A 16 24.02 -3.89 -8.38
C PRO A 16 24.37 -4.94 -9.43
N ASP A 17 25.14 -5.96 -9.04
CA ASP A 17 25.57 -7.01 -9.99
C ASP A 17 24.40 -7.90 -10.43
N ILE A 18 23.45 -8.21 -9.53
CA ILE A 18 22.23 -8.95 -9.85
C ILE A 18 21.35 -8.12 -10.81
N LEU A 19 21.20 -6.82 -10.55
CA LEU A 19 20.45 -5.93 -11.43
C LEU A 19 21.10 -5.81 -12.83
N ARG A 20 22.44 -5.81 -12.91
CA ARG A 20 23.18 -5.82 -14.18
C ARG A 20 23.02 -7.14 -14.92
N GLU A 21 23.09 -8.27 -14.21
CA GLU A 21 22.86 -9.59 -14.80
C GLU A 21 21.43 -9.68 -15.35
N ALA A 22 20.44 -9.10 -14.64
CA ALA A 22 19.07 -8.94 -15.10
C ALA A 22 18.92 -7.97 -16.29
N ARG A 23 19.97 -7.24 -16.64
CA ARG A 23 20.01 -6.26 -17.74
C ARG A 23 18.95 -5.16 -17.60
N VAL A 24 18.79 -4.63 -16.38
CA VAL A 24 17.77 -3.60 -16.08
C VAL A 24 17.91 -2.37 -16.99
N GLU A 25 19.10 -2.04 -17.46
CA GLU A 25 19.36 -0.94 -18.40
C GLU A 25 18.67 -1.13 -19.76
N ARG A 26 18.28 -2.37 -20.09
CA ARG A 26 17.58 -2.73 -21.35
C ARG A 26 16.10 -2.97 -21.15
N ALA A 27 15.65 -3.12 -19.93
CA ALA A 27 14.23 -3.37 -19.60
C ALA A 27 13.36 -2.16 -19.99
N SER A 28 12.15 -2.38 -20.44
CA SER A 28 11.16 -1.33 -20.66
C SER A 28 10.48 -0.94 -19.36
N GLU A 29 10.22 -1.93 -18.53
CA GLU A 29 9.51 -1.82 -17.25
C GLU A 29 10.17 -2.73 -16.22
N VAL A 30 10.20 -2.26 -14.95
CA VAL A 30 10.68 -3.03 -13.80
C VAL A 30 9.62 -2.96 -12.70
N PHE A 31 9.34 -4.10 -12.08
CA PHE A 31 8.42 -4.20 -10.95
C PHE A 31 9.19 -4.68 -9.73
N ALA A 32 9.34 -3.82 -8.73
CA ALA A 32 9.94 -4.16 -7.43
C ALA A 32 8.83 -4.52 -6.44
N VAL A 33 8.74 -5.81 -6.13
CA VAL A 33 7.67 -6.41 -5.30
C VAL A 33 8.24 -7.41 -4.29
N THR A 34 9.34 -7.06 -3.65
CA THR A 34 10.09 -7.95 -2.74
C THR A 34 9.37 -8.26 -1.43
N GLY A 35 8.28 -7.57 -1.12
CA GLY A 35 7.60 -7.67 0.18
C GLY A 35 8.21 -6.80 1.27
N CYS A 36 9.32 -6.12 1.01
CA CYS A 36 9.98 -5.17 1.92
C CYS A 36 10.04 -3.78 1.25
N ASP A 37 9.39 -2.79 1.86
CA ASP A 37 9.34 -1.42 1.32
C ASP A 37 10.74 -0.82 1.18
N GLY A 38 11.62 -1.04 2.17
CA GLY A 38 13.01 -0.57 2.14
C GLY A 38 13.80 -1.14 0.96
N ALA A 39 13.71 -2.46 0.74
CA ALA A 39 14.36 -3.10 -0.39
C ALA A 39 13.83 -2.57 -1.74
N ASN A 40 12.52 -2.34 -1.85
CA ASN A 40 11.94 -1.78 -3.07
C ASN A 40 12.42 -0.34 -3.36
N LEU A 41 12.69 0.44 -2.30
CA LEU A 41 13.32 1.77 -2.41
C LEU A 41 14.77 1.67 -2.86
N GLU A 42 15.54 0.78 -2.24
CA GLU A 42 16.95 0.55 -2.54
C GLU A 42 17.15 0.07 -3.98
N ILE A 43 16.33 -0.87 -4.45
CA ILE A 43 16.30 -1.28 -5.85
C ILE A 43 16.08 -0.10 -6.80
N ALA A 44 15.16 0.82 -6.46
CA ALA A 44 14.92 2.01 -7.29
C ALA A 44 16.16 2.90 -7.37
N ALA A 45 16.83 3.12 -6.23
CA ALA A 45 18.05 3.92 -6.15
C ALA A 45 19.19 3.29 -6.95
N GLU A 46 19.44 1.99 -6.77
CA GLU A 46 20.50 1.27 -7.48
C GLU A 46 20.25 1.23 -8.99
N ILE A 47 19.03 0.99 -9.43
CA ILE A 47 18.69 1.06 -10.86
C ILE A 47 18.99 2.46 -11.40
N ASN A 48 18.63 3.52 -10.68
CA ASN A 48 18.92 4.86 -11.13
C ASN A 48 20.43 5.11 -11.28
N LEU A 49 21.24 4.67 -10.32
CA LEU A 49 22.71 4.76 -10.40
C LEU A 49 23.27 3.99 -11.60
N LEU A 50 22.75 2.79 -11.86
CA LEU A 50 23.15 1.98 -13.00
C LEU A 50 22.80 2.66 -14.34
N LEU A 51 21.60 3.28 -14.43
CA LEU A 51 21.20 4.00 -15.63
C LEU A 51 22.07 5.24 -15.90
N HIS A 52 22.47 5.94 -14.84
CA HIS A 52 23.43 7.06 -14.98
C HIS A 52 24.81 6.60 -15.41
N LYS A 53 25.29 5.48 -14.85
CA LYS A 53 26.62 4.95 -15.13
C LYS A 53 26.77 4.37 -16.54
N TYR A 54 25.77 3.65 -16.99
CA TYR A 54 25.86 2.92 -18.26
C TYR A 54 25.08 3.57 -19.41
N GLY A 55 24.31 4.58 -19.10
CA GLY A 55 23.45 5.26 -20.04
C GLY A 55 22.23 4.44 -20.47
N ARG A 56 21.30 5.09 -21.13
CA ARG A 56 20.12 4.46 -21.72
C ARG A 56 19.85 5.08 -23.08
N GLN A 57 19.76 4.26 -24.10
CA GLN A 57 19.49 4.68 -25.47
C GLN A 57 18.00 4.64 -25.85
N LYS A 58 17.15 4.12 -24.95
CA LYS A 58 15.70 3.95 -25.16
C LYS A 58 14.91 5.00 -24.36
N GLN A 59 13.59 4.95 -24.51
CA GLN A 59 12.68 5.72 -23.67
C GLN A 59 12.94 5.48 -22.17
N PRO A 60 12.60 6.42 -21.28
CA PRO A 60 12.80 6.28 -19.85
C PRO A 60 12.27 4.95 -19.33
N LEU A 61 13.02 4.30 -18.45
CA LEU A 61 12.61 3.10 -17.76
C LEU A 61 11.38 3.39 -16.91
N LYS A 62 10.33 2.60 -17.03
CA LYS A 62 9.21 2.66 -16.10
C LYS A 62 9.47 1.73 -14.92
N PHE A 63 9.63 2.32 -13.76
CA PHE A 63 9.78 1.59 -12.50
C PHE A 63 8.46 1.60 -11.73
N TYR A 64 8.05 0.44 -11.22
CA TYR A 64 6.86 0.26 -10.39
C TYR A 64 7.27 -0.34 -9.06
N GLY A 65 7.25 0.46 -7.97
CA GLY A 65 7.60 0.03 -6.62
C GLY A 65 6.34 -0.25 -5.78
N HIS A 66 6.24 -1.44 -5.18
CA HIS A 66 5.22 -1.75 -4.20
C HIS A 66 5.63 -1.20 -2.84
N ILE A 67 4.89 -0.21 -2.32
CA ILE A 67 5.16 0.42 -1.02
C ILE A 67 3.87 0.41 -0.20
N VAL A 68 3.91 -0.23 0.95
CA VAL A 68 2.78 -0.32 1.88
C VAL A 68 2.74 0.89 2.81
N ASP A 69 3.90 1.36 3.26
CA ASP A 69 4.00 2.53 4.13
C ASP A 69 3.78 3.83 3.35
N VAL A 70 2.75 4.57 3.76
CA VAL A 70 2.37 5.83 3.09
C VAL A 70 3.46 6.91 3.24
N SER A 71 4.19 6.90 4.37
CA SER A 71 5.26 7.85 4.61
C SER A 71 6.44 7.60 3.69
N LEU A 72 6.84 6.34 3.53
CA LEU A 72 7.88 5.93 2.59
C LEU A 72 7.47 6.19 1.14
N ALA A 73 6.20 5.99 0.80
CA ALA A 73 5.69 6.31 -0.53
C ALA A 73 5.81 7.83 -0.84
N GLY A 74 5.61 8.69 0.16
CA GLY A 74 5.84 10.13 0.06
C GLY A 74 7.30 10.46 -0.19
N THR A 75 8.19 9.87 0.61
CA THR A 75 9.65 10.04 0.49
C THR A 75 10.15 9.59 -0.88
N LEU A 76 9.68 8.43 -1.37
CA LEU A 76 10.07 7.94 -2.69
C LEU A 76 9.61 8.90 -3.80
N ARG A 77 8.40 9.43 -3.71
CA ARG A 77 7.91 10.41 -4.70
C ARG A 77 8.75 11.68 -4.71
N SER A 78 9.12 12.21 -3.55
CA SER A 78 10.00 13.38 -3.44
C SER A 78 11.38 13.07 -4.03
N TYR A 79 11.99 11.96 -3.62
CA TYR A 79 13.25 11.49 -4.15
C TYR A 79 13.21 11.31 -5.67
N CYS A 80 12.10 10.81 -6.20
CA CYS A 80 11.90 10.61 -7.63
C CYS A 80 11.60 11.90 -8.39
N SER A 81 11.00 12.93 -7.76
CA SER A 81 10.87 14.24 -8.38
C SER A 81 12.24 14.89 -8.61
N ASP A 82 13.15 14.72 -7.66
CA ASP A 82 14.53 15.16 -7.78
C ASP A 82 15.32 14.38 -8.84
N LEU A 83 14.92 13.12 -9.10
CA LEU A 83 15.47 12.27 -10.17
C LEU A 83 14.85 12.56 -11.56
N HIS A 84 13.76 13.32 -11.62
CA HIS A 84 13.09 13.67 -12.89
C HIS A 84 13.97 14.47 -13.86
N ASP A 85 15.02 15.10 -13.39
CA ASP A 85 15.99 15.82 -14.26
C ASP A 85 16.78 14.89 -15.19
N SER A 86 16.76 13.57 -14.93
CA SER A 86 17.60 12.66 -15.71
C SER A 86 16.96 12.09 -16.98
N ASN A 87 15.65 12.21 -17.18
CA ASN A 87 14.91 11.55 -18.28
C ASN A 87 15.18 10.04 -18.45
N LEU A 88 15.86 9.41 -17.48
CA LEU A 88 16.28 8.02 -17.56
C LEU A 88 15.26 7.04 -16.97
N MET A 89 14.55 7.45 -15.90
CA MET A 89 13.60 6.61 -15.20
C MET A 89 12.34 7.38 -14.79
N ARG A 90 11.19 6.74 -14.95
CA ARG A 90 9.90 7.21 -14.41
C ARG A 90 9.47 6.27 -13.30
N VAL A 91 9.34 6.79 -12.09
CA VAL A 91 8.99 6.00 -10.92
C VAL A 91 7.49 6.11 -10.62
N ASN A 92 6.85 4.96 -10.49
CA ASN A 92 5.47 4.81 -10.08
C ASN A 92 5.42 3.99 -8.79
N VAL A 93 4.69 4.47 -7.80
CA VAL A 93 4.48 3.76 -6.54
C VAL A 93 3.05 3.25 -6.49
N PHE A 94 2.88 2.00 -6.12
CA PHE A 94 1.56 1.40 -5.92
C PHE A 94 1.47 0.69 -4.57
N ASN A 95 0.25 0.60 -4.05
CA ASN A 95 -0.05 -0.03 -2.77
C ASN A 95 -1.24 -0.98 -2.98
N VAL A 96 -0.96 -2.27 -3.02
CA VAL A 96 -1.99 -3.30 -3.27
C VAL A 96 -3.06 -3.31 -2.19
N PRO A 97 -2.73 -3.38 -0.88
CA PRO A 97 -3.72 -3.35 0.20
C PRO A 97 -4.64 -2.12 0.11
N LYS A 98 -4.07 -0.94 -0.09
CA LYS A 98 -4.86 0.31 -0.20
C LYS A 98 -5.79 0.28 -1.41
N THR A 99 -5.29 -0.13 -2.58
CA THR A 99 -6.08 -0.20 -3.80
C THR A 99 -7.22 -1.21 -3.66
N ALA A 100 -6.94 -2.39 -3.09
CA ALA A 100 -7.94 -3.42 -2.85
C ALA A 100 -9.00 -2.95 -1.83
N ALA A 101 -8.59 -2.34 -0.72
CA ALA A 101 -9.50 -1.80 0.29
C ALA A 101 -10.39 -0.70 -0.29
N THR A 102 -9.82 0.23 -1.05
CA THR A 102 -10.59 1.30 -1.71
C THR A 102 -11.62 0.73 -2.67
N ARG A 103 -11.24 -0.24 -3.50
CA ARG A 103 -12.18 -0.91 -4.43
C ARG A 103 -13.30 -1.63 -3.70
N LEU A 104 -12.99 -2.34 -2.62
CA LEU A 104 -13.96 -3.06 -1.79
C LEU A 104 -14.96 -2.08 -1.19
N VAL A 105 -14.49 -1.00 -0.58
CA VAL A 105 -15.33 0.00 0.06
C VAL A 105 -16.20 0.73 -0.98
N VAL A 106 -15.63 1.20 -2.07
CA VAL A 106 -16.38 1.91 -3.12
C VAL A 106 -17.43 1.02 -3.76
N LYS A 107 -17.11 -0.26 -4.04
CA LYS A 107 -18.03 -1.17 -4.71
C LYS A 107 -19.17 -1.65 -3.82
N HIS A 108 -18.90 -1.91 -2.53
CA HIS A 108 -19.84 -2.62 -1.67
C HIS A 108 -20.41 -1.77 -0.55
N ILE A 109 -19.70 -0.75 -0.09
CA ILE A 109 -20.12 0.08 1.04
C ILE A 109 -20.67 1.42 0.57
N TRP A 110 -20.06 2.03 -0.43
CA TRP A 110 -20.53 3.32 -0.97
C TRP A 110 -22.00 3.32 -1.41
N PRO A 111 -22.56 2.25 -2.05
CA PRO A 111 -23.95 2.21 -2.39
C PRO A 111 -24.87 2.09 -1.16
N TYR A 112 -24.33 1.71 0.00
CA TYR A 112 -25.09 1.61 1.22
C TYR A 112 -25.35 3.01 1.78
N THR A 113 -26.62 3.35 1.91
CA THR A 113 -27.05 4.61 2.54
C THR A 113 -27.95 4.25 3.72
N PRO A 114 -27.60 4.65 4.95
CA PRO A 114 -28.50 4.46 6.08
C PRO A 114 -29.82 5.18 5.81
N THR A 115 -30.92 4.45 5.89
CA THR A 115 -32.27 4.95 5.57
C THR A 115 -32.93 5.68 6.73
N GLN A 116 -32.41 5.51 7.95
CA GLN A 116 -32.91 6.12 9.17
C GLN A 116 -31.90 7.14 9.73
N GLU A 117 -32.40 8.28 10.21
CA GLU A 117 -31.56 9.37 10.74
C GLU A 117 -30.70 8.91 11.93
N ASP A 118 -31.21 7.99 12.76
CA ASP A 118 -30.52 7.49 13.96
C ASP A 118 -29.71 6.19 13.72
N HIS A 119 -29.70 5.68 12.50
CA HIS A 119 -28.97 4.46 12.19
C HIS A 119 -27.46 4.65 12.29
N VAL A 120 -26.82 3.89 13.16
CA VAL A 120 -25.35 3.82 13.28
C VAL A 120 -24.84 2.67 12.42
N SER A 121 -24.00 2.98 11.44
CA SER A 121 -23.37 1.94 10.62
C SER A 121 -22.34 1.19 11.47
N HIS A 122 -22.54 -0.12 11.63
CA HIS A 122 -21.69 -0.98 12.42
C HIS A 122 -20.88 -1.94 11.52
N PHE A 123 -19.57 -1.85 11.58
CA PHE A 123 -18.66 -2.69 10.82
C PHE A 123 -17.95 -3.66 11.75
N VAL A 124 -18.00 -4.96 11.43
CA VAL A 124 -17.31 -6.00 12.18
C VAL A 124 -16.11 -6.49 11.37
N MET A 125 -14.94 -6.41 11.96
CA MET A 125 -13.68 -6.88 11.37
C MET A 125 -13.25 -8.17 12.07
N VAL A 126 -13.15 -9.26 11.31
CA VAL A 126 -12.64 -10.54 11.84
C VAL A 126 -11.17 -10.67 11.44
N GLY A 127 -10.28 -10.62 12.45
CA GLY A 127 -8.85 -10.43 12.27
C GLY A 127 -8.46 -8.95 12.10
N PHE A 128 -7.23 -8.58 12.54
CA PHE A 128 -6.75 -7.21 12.46
C PHE A 128 -5.31 -7.11 11.91
N GLY A 129 -4.97 -7.95 10.94
CA GLY A 129 -3.72 -7.85 10.18
C GLY A 129 -3.71 -6.64 9.24
N ALA A 130 -2.63 -6.49 8.49
CA ALA A 130 -2.38 -5.32 7.64
C ALA A 130 -3.55 -4.96 6.70
N MET A 131 -4.19 -5.94 6.07
CA MET A 131 -5.34 -5.69 5.18
C MET A 131 -6.56 -5.16 5.94
N ALA A 132 -6.89 -5.73 7.09
CA ALA A 132 -8.02 -5.28 7.91
C ALA A 132 -7.81 -3.86 8.43
N GLN A 133 -6.59 -3.51 8.84
CA GLN A 133 -6.24 -2.14 9.25
C GLN A 133 -6.47 -1.14 8.11
N VAL A 134 -6.04 -1.48 6.89
CA VAL A 134 -6.24 -0.61 5.72
C VAL A 134 -7.71 -0.49 5.36
N VAL A 135 -8.50 -1.58 5.43
CA VAL A 135 -9.95 -1.55 5.21
C VAL A 135 -10.64 -0.69 6.26
N THR A 136 -10.30 -0.84 7.53
CA THR A 136 -10.84 -0.02 8.63
C THR A 136 -10.56 1.46 8.38
N LEU A 137 -9.33 1.81 7.98
CA LEU A 137 -8.96 3.19 7.67
C LEU A 137 -9.76 3.74 6.48
N GLN A 138 -9.93 2.95 5.42
CA GLN A 138 -10.72 3.36 4.25
C GLN A 138 -12.21 3.51 4.59
N LEU A 139 -12.77 2.62 5.40
CA LEU A 139 -14.15 2.74 5.90
C LEU A 139 -14.34 4.00 6.75
N ALA A 140 -13.37 4.32 7.61
CA ALA A 140 -13.42 5.54 8.41
C ALA A 140 -13.30 6.81 7.57
N GLN A 141 -12.51 6.78 6.51
CA GLN A 141 -12.33 7.92 5.60
C GLN A 141 -13.51 8.13 4.65
N LEU A 142 -14.13 7.07 4.16
CA LEU A 142 -15.19 7.10 3.15
C LEU A 142 -16.60 6.89 3.74
N GLY A 143 -16.71 6.37 4.96
CA GLY A 143 -17.96 6.05 5.64
C GLY A 143 -18.67 7.25 6.29
N HIS A 144 -18.58 8.42 5.68
CA HIS A 144 -19.32 9.61 6.12
C HIS A 144 -20.71 9.63 5.49
N PHE A 145 -21.70 9.16 6.23
CA PHE A 145 -23.08 9.11 5.77
C PHE A 145 -23.82 10.43 6.01
N LYS A 146 -24.91 10.66 5.28
CA LYS A 146 -25.73 11.88 5.35
C LYS A 146 -26.27 12.15 6.75
N ASN A 147 -26.55 11.11 7.53
CA ASN A 147 -27.06 11.23 8.92
C ASN A 147 -26.01 11.75 9.92
N ARG A 148 -24.77 11.98 9.50
CA ARG A 148 -23.64 12.48 10.31
C ARG A 148 -23.34 11.66 11.57
N LYS A 149 -23.89 10.44 11.69
CA LYS A 149 -23.57 9.53 12.80
C LYS A 149 -22.18 8.91 12.58
N ARG A 150 -21.44 8.72 13.65
CA ARG A 150 -20.13 8.06 13.60
C ARG A 150 -20.34 6.56 13.39
N SER A 151 -19.60 5.99 12.47
CA SER A 151 -19.58 4.53 12.27
C SER A 151 -18.93 3.85 13.47
N ARG A 152 -19.49 2.72 13.87
CA ARG A 152 -18.97 1.85 14.93
C ARG A 152 -18.12 0.75 14.30
N PHE A 153 -17.00 0.44 14.92
CA PHE A 153 -16.13 -0.66 14.51
C PHE A 153 -15.98 -1.65 15.65
N THR A 154 -16.25 -2.92 15.40
CA THR A 154 -15.94 -4.02 16.32
C THR A 154 -14.88 -4.89 15.65
N ILE A 155 -13.84 -5.22 16.40
CA ILE A 155 -12.72 -6.01 15.92
C ILE A 155 -12.62 -7.27 16.75
N ALA A 156 -12.63 -8.44 16.10
CA ALA A 156 -12.57 -9.75 16.72
C ALA A 156 -11.43 -10.60 16.13
N GLY A 157 -10.68 -11.32 16.94
CA GLY A 157 -9.59 -12.24 16.50
C GLY A 157 -8.54 -12.48 17.57
N GLN A 158 -7.50 -13.24 17.20
CA GLN A 158 -6.34 -13.50 18.05
C GLN A 158 -5.33 -12.32 18.00
N ASP A 159 -4.58 -12.12 19.09
CA ASP A 159 -3.50 -11.10 19.20
C ASP A 159 -3.93 -9.65 18.85
N ILE A 160 -5.22 -9.37 18.97
CA ILE A 160 -5.79 -8.07 18.59
C ILE A 160 -5.20 -6.93 19.40
N LYS A 161 -4.94 -7.14 20.71
CA LYS A 161 -4.45 -6.09 21.61
C LYS A 161 -3.16 -5.45 21.06
N LYS A 162 -2.22 -6.27 20.58
CA LYS A 162 -0.97 -5.79 19.99
C LYS A 162 -1.22 -4.97 18.72
N HIS A 163 -1.92 -5.54 17.78
CA HIS A 163 -2.21 -4.87 16.49
C HIS A 163 -3.08 -3.62 16.65
N ALA A 164 -4.01 -3.64 17.60
CA ALA A 164 -4.84 -2.48 17.90
C ALA A 164 -4.02 -1.36 18.53
N SER A 165 -3.14 -1.68 19.50
CA SER A 165 -2.25 -0.69 20.11
C SER A 165 -1.35 -0.03 19.07
N GLU A 166 -0.72 -0.79 18.20
CA GLU A 166 0.10 -0.28 17.10
C GLU A 166 -0.71 0.61 16.14
N PHE A 167 -1.92 0.18 15.79
CA PHE A 167 -2.83 0.94 14.93
C PHE A 167 -3.27 2.26 15.57
N LEU A 168 -3.67 2.26 16.84
CA LEU A 168 -4.09 3.46 17.56
C LEU A 168 -2.93 4.44 17.77
N HIS A 169 -1.72 3.93 18.02
CA HIS A 169 -0.52 4.76 18.08
C HIS A 169 -0.27 5.49 16.74
N ARG A 170 -0.45 4.78 15.64
CA ARG A 170 -0.28 5.32 14.29
C ARG A 170 -1.43 6.24 13.88
N PHE A 171 -2.64 5.97 14.34
CA PHE A 171 -3.86 6.69 14.01
C PHE A 171 -4.61 7.17 15.28
N PRO A 172 -4.10 8.15 16.01
CA PRO A 172 -4.64 8.55 17.32
C PRO A 172 -6.06 9.13 17.27
N ARG A 173 -6.59 9.41 16.07
CA ARG A 173 -7.98 9.86 15.91
C ARG A 173 -9.03 8.74 16.11
N PHE A 174 -8.61 7.48 16.16
CA PHE A 174 -9.45 6.34 16.54
C PHE A 174 -9.49 6.20 18.08
N THR A 175 -9.87 7.23 18.81
CA THR A 175 -9.63 7.42 20.26
C THR A 175 -10.60 6.71 21.20
N GLN A 176 -11.55 5.94 20.73
CA GLN A 176 -12.47 5.20 21.61
C GLN A 176 -12.35 3.70 21.34
N TRP A 177 -11.32 3.13 21.92
CA TRP A 177 -11.19 1.69 22.05
C TRP A 177 -11.75 1.28 23.41
N ASN A 178 -12.92 0.62 23.43
CA ASN A 178 -13.44 -0.01 24.63
C ASN A 178 -13.06 -1.48 24.58
N GLU A 179 -12.33 -1.93 25.60
CA GLU A 179 -11.99 -3.37 25.77
C GLU A 179 -13.19 -4.17 26.28
N ASP A 180 -14.22 -3.51 26.78
CA ASP A 180 -15.40 -4.17 27.31
C ASP A 180 -16.27 -4.77 26.19
N PRO A 181 -16.76 -5.98 26.39
CA PRO A 181 -17.76 -6.54 25.49
C PRO A 181 -18.96 -5.58 25.46
N VAL A 182 -19.33 -5.21 24.26
CA VAL A 182 -20.49 -4.37 24.00
C VAL A 182 -21.69 -5.00 24.72
N ASP A 183 -22.37 -4.22 25.55
CA ASP A 183 -23.66 -4.62 26.11
C ASP A 183 -24.56 -4.99 24.93
N PRO A 184 -25.07 -6.23 24.84
CA PRO A 184 -25.90 -6.67 23.73
C PRO A 184 -27.22 -5.89 23.62
N ASN A 185 -27.53 -5.00 24.58
CA ASN A 185 -28.74 -4.19 24.61
C ASN A 185 -28.51 -2.70 24.27
N GLU A 186 -27.29 -2.28 24.00
CA GLU A 186 -26.97 -0.98 23.39
C GLU A 186 -26.70 -1.15 21.86
#